data_70433e0cad30b68a0c8deb8accf469c9
#
_entry.id   70433e0cad30b68a0c8deb8accf469c9
#
_cell.length_a   1.000
_cell.length_b   1.000
_cell.length_c   1.000
_cell.angle_alpha   90.00
_cell.angle_beta   90.00
_cell.angle_gamma   90.00
#
_symmetry.space_group_name_H-M   'P 1'
#
loop_
_entity.id
_entity.type
_entity.pdbx_description
1 polymer ?
#
loop_
_entity_poly.entity_id
_entity_poly.type
_entity_poly.pdbx_seq_one_letter_code
_entity_poly.pdbx_strand_id
1 'polypeptide(L)'
;MPNLGVHPVKETKAVTAAESPGFDPVRLIEHHQAGVWRYLRVLGCDPALADDLTQETFLHVMQRAFDDHSPAATAAYLRTTAHNLYMTVQRRAGRVVAMENVEALDRTWMNWAGNDNGDAALDALRDCLQQLTERARLALEMRFRDSRPREEIGAALNITEHGAKNLMQRAKQQLRSCIEGKLG
;
A
#
# COMPACT_ATOMS: atom_id res chain seq x y z
N MET A 1 -8.39 66.65 -12.21
CA MET A 1 -8.91 65.32 -12.52
C MET A 1 -7.74 64.39 -12.74
N PRO A 2 -7.36 63.52 -11.79
CA PRO A 2 -6.21 62.58 -11.99
C PRO A 2 -6.72 61.29 -12.64
N ASN A 3 -5.96 60.87 -13.59
CA ASN A 3 -6.10 59.71 -14.47
C ASN A 3 -5.88 58.44 -13.69
N LEU A 4 -6.89 57.59 -13.58
CA LEU A 4 -6.82 56.27 -12.98
C LEU A 4 -6.14 55.30 -13.97
N GLY A 5 -4.86 55.02 -13.75
CA GLY A 5 -4.12 54.01 -14.47
C GLY A 5 -4.64 52.60 -14.15
N VAL A 6 -5.24 51.95 -15.13
CA VAL A 6 -5.61 50.54 -15.08
C VAL A 6 -4.33 49.72 -15.25
N HIS A 7 -3.90 49.01 -14.19
CA HIS A 7 -2.85 48.04 -14.27
C HIS A 7 -3.32 46.78 -15.02
N PRO A 8 -2.60 46.26 -16.02
CA PRO A 8 -2.96 45.03 -16.69
C PRO A 8 -2.79 43.85 -15.73
N VAL A 9 -3.86 43.07 -15.62
CA VAL A 9 -3.87 41.78 -14.94
C VAL A 9 -2.84 40.87 -15.64
N LYS A 10 -1.84 40.39 -14.91
CA LYS A 10 -0.89 39.42 -15.42
C LYS A 10 -1.67 38.14 -15.78
N GLU A 11 -1.69 37.83 -17.06
CA GLU A 11 -2.14 36.55 -17.58
C GLU A 11 -1.42 35.41 -16.84
N THR A 12 -2.18 34.62 -16.15
CA THR A 12 -1.70 33.35 -15.58
C THR A 12 -1.39 32.43 -16.76
N LYS A 13 -0.09 32.23 -17.02
CA LYS A 13 0.37 31.26 -18.00
C LYS A 13 -0.23 29.91 -17.63
N ALA A 14 -1.16 29.43 -18.44
CA ALA A 14 -1.59 28.04 -18.42
C ALA A 14 -0.34 27.17 -18.55
N VAL A 15 -0.07 26.34 -17.53
CA VAL A 15 0.95 25.32 -17.58
C VAL A 15 0.44 24.28 -18.56
N THR A 16 0.85 24.43 -19.82
CA THR A 16 0.71 23.38 -20.84
C THR A 16 1.49 22.19 -20.32
N ALA A 17 0.79 21.11 -19.96
CA ALA A 17 1.38 19.81 -19.73
C ALA A 17 2.22 19.49 -20.98
N ALA A 18 3.53 19.38 -20.82
CA ALA A 18 4.43 18.95 -21.88
C ALA A 18 4.02 17.53 -22.25
N GLU A 19 3.38 17.36 -23.40
CA GLU A 19 3.13 16.07 -24.02
C GLU A 19 4.47 15.45 -24.41
N SER A 20 5.06 14.69 -23.49
CA SER A 20 6.12 13.74 -23.83
C SER A 20 5.47 12.61 -24.64
N PRO A 21 5.96 12.31 -25.85
CA PRO A 21 5.39 11.23 -26.66
C PRO A 21 5.63 9.89 -25.97
N GLY A 22 4.59 9.34 -25.31
CA GLY A 22 4.62 8.01 -24.72
C GLY A 22 4.05 7.87 -23.31
N PHE A 23 3.85 8.95 -22.57
CA PHE A 23 3.31 8.87 -21.22
C PHE A 23 1.77 8.95 -21.21
N ASP A 24 1.11 7.84 -20.81
CA ASP A 24 -0.33 7.77 -20.63
C ASP A 24 -0.66 7.72 -19.12
N PRO A 25 -1.15 8.83 -18.54
CA PRO A 25 -1.50 8.89 -17.12
C PRO A 25 -2.58 7.88 -16.71
N VAL A 26 -3.53 7.59 -17.59
CA VAL A 26 -4.63 6.66 -17.30
C VAL A 26 -4.07 5.25 -17.15
N ARG A 27 -3.26 4.80 -18.11
CA ARG A 27 -2.60 3.49 -18.05
C ARG A 27 -1.68 3.36 -16.84
N LEU A 28 -0.95 4.43 -16.48
CA LEU A 28 -0.11 4.42 -15.28
C LEU A 28 -0.92 4.15 -14.03
N ILE A 29 -2.04 4.87 -13.87
CA ILE A 29 -2.92 4.71 -12.71
C ILE A 29 -3.53 3.31 -12.70
N GLU A 30 -4.16 2.88 -13.79
CA GLU A 30 -4.81 1.57 -13.90
C GLU A 30 -3.86 0.42 -13.56
N HIS A 31 -2.60 0.48 -14.03
CA HIS A 31 -1.63 -0.59 -13.80
C HIS A 31 -1.04 -0.60 -12.39
N HIS A 32 -0.87 0.55 -11.76
CA HIS A 32 -0.04 0.65 -10.56
C HIS A 32 -0.80 1.09 -9.29
N GLN A 33 -2.03 1.61 -9.41
CA GLN A 33 -2.79 2.12 -8.26
C GLN A 33 -2.94 1.07 -7.17
N ALA A 34 -3.35 -0.14 -7.54
CA ALA A 34 -3.55 -1.23 -6.59
C ALA A 34 -2.25 -1.60 -5.86
N GLY A 35 -1.12 -1.66 -6.58
CA GLY A 35 0.19 -1.98 -6.01
C GLY A 35 0.68 -0.93 -5.01
N VAL A 36 0.53 0.36 -5.35
CA VAL A 36 0.88 1.48 -4.45
C VAL A 36 0.01 1.46 -3.19
N TRP A 37 -1.30 1.29 -3.35
CA TRP A 37 -2.23 1.22 -2.23
C TRP A 37 -1.92 0.05 -1.29
N ARG A 38 -1.70 -1.14 -1.83
CA ARG A 38 -1.33 -2.32 -1.05
C ARG A 38 -0.02 -2.12 -0.29
N TYR A 39 0.97 -1.53 -0.94
CA TYR A 39 2.24 -1.19 -0.31
C TYR A 39 2.06 -0.27 0.89
N LEU A 40 1.28 0.81 0.75
CA LEU A 40 0.96 1.72 1.85
C LEU A 40 0.22 1.02 2.99
N ARG A 41 -0.67 0.07 2.67
CA ARG A 41 -1.34 -0.78 3.68
C ARG A 41 -0.34 -1.66 4.44
N VAL A 42 0.66 -2.21 3.77
CA VAL A 42 1.74 -2.98 4.41
C VAL A 42 2.59 -2.10 5.33
N LEU A 43 2.82 -0.83 4.98
CA LEU A 43 3.48 0.15 5.84
C LEU A 43 2.66 0.54 7.08
N GLY A 44 1.39 0.12 7.18
CA GLY A 44 0.52 0.35 8.32
C GLY A 44 -0.44 1.53 8.17
N CYS A 45 -0.60 2.09 6.99
CA CYS A 45 -1.66 3.07 6.72
C CYS A 45 -3.02 2.43 6.94
N ASP A 46 -3.97 3.16 7.56
CA ASP A 46 -5.38 2.80 7.46
C ASP A 46 -5.90 2.99 6.02
N PRO A 47 -7.08 2.48 5.67
CA PRO A 47 -7.60 2.59 4.30
C PRO A 47 -7.67 4.02 3.78
N ALA A 48 -8.17 4.98 4.57
CA ALA A 48 -8.34 6.35 4.16
C ALA A 48 -6.99 7.04 3.88
N LEU A 49 -6.01 6.85 4.76
CA LEU A 49 -4.67 7.38 4.56
C LEU A 49 -3.97 6.71 3.36
N ALA A 50 -4.21 5.42 3.12
CA ALA A 50 -3.66 4.73 1.96
C ALA A 50 -4.27 5.26 0.66
N ASP A 51 -5.57 5.57 0.63
CA ASP A 51 -6.24 6.20 -0.51
C ASP A 51 -5.63 7.58 -0.81
N ASP A 52 -5.52 8.43 0.22
CA ASP A 52 -4.97 9.79 0.09
C ASP A 52 -3.53 9.77 -0.42
N LEU A 53 -2.67 8.97 0.20
CA LEU A 53 -1.26 8.88 -0.20
C LEU A 53 -1.07 8.22 -1.58
N THR A 54 -1.96 7.34 -1.98
CA THR A 54 -1.95 6.77 -3.34
C THR A 54 -2.24 7.88 -4.35
N GLN A 55 -3.28 8.67 -4.15
CA GLN A 55 -3.60 9.80 -5.02
C GLN A 55 -2.45 10.82 -5.07
N GLU A 56 -1.91 11.21 -3.91
CA GLU A 56 -0.79 12.14 -3.81
C GLU A 56 0.46 11.61 -4.53
N THR A 57 0.72 10.30 -4.48
CA THR A 57 1.82 9.66 -5.20
C THR A 57 1.70 9.88 -6.70
N PHE A 58 0.54 9.62 -7.30
CA PHE A 58 0.33 9.81 -8.73
C PHE A 58 0.37 11.28 -9.13
N LEU A 59 -0.25 12.18 -8.34
CA LEU A 59 -0.16 13.62 -8.57
C LEU A 59 1.29 14.10 -8.58
N HIS A 60 2.11 13.62 -7.64
CA HIS A 60 3.51 13.99 -7.52
C HIS A 60 4.34 13.54 -8.74
N VAL A 61 4.05 12.34 -9.25
CA VAL A 61 4.72 11.78 -10.44
C VAL A 61 4.29 12.50 -11.71
N MET A 62 2.99 12.80 -11.86
CA MET A 62 2.47 13.51 -13.05
C MET A 62 2.91 14.97 -13.16
N GLN A 63 3.28 15.60 -12.04
CA GLN A 63 3.83 16.97 -12.03
C GLN A 63 5.28 17.06 -12.47
N ARG A 64 5.95 15.94 -12.63
CA ARG A 64 7.36 15.86 -13.06
C ARG A 64 7.45 15.21 -14.43
N ALA A 65 8.49 15.54 -15.17
CA ALA A 65 8.80 14.79 -16.38
C ALA A 65 9.17 13.34 -15.97
N PHE A 66 8.22 12.43 -16.20
CA PHE A 66 8.39 11.03 -15.88
C PHE A 66 8.50 10.23 -17.19
N ASP A 67 9.61 9.51 -17.34
CA ASP A 67 9.81 8.57 -18.43
C ASP A 67 9.48 7.15 -17.96
N ASP A 68 8.53 6.51 -18.62
CA ASP A 68 8.14 5.12 -18.34
C ASP A 68 9.13 4.17 -19.02
N HIS A 69 10.17 3.77 -18.30
CA HIS A 69 11.23 2.91 -18.85
C HIS A 69 10.86 1.42 -18.87
N SER A 70 10.17 0.95 -17.84
CA SER A 70 9.67 -0.41 -17.73
C SER A 70 8.67 -0.53 -16.57
N PRO A 71 7.71 -1.49 -16.62
CA PRO A 71 6.74 -1.68 -15.53
C PRO A 71 7.40 -1.86 -14.16
N ALA A 72 8.51 -2.60 -14.09
CA ALA A 72 9.23 -2.82 -12.83
C ALA A 72 9.91 -1.55 -12.31
N ALA A 73 10.56 -0.76 -13.18
CA ALA A 73 11.18 0.51 -12.80
C ALA A 73 10.14 1.53 -12.38
N THR A 74 9.02 1.63 -13.10
CA THR A 74 7.87 2.47 -12.78
C THR A 74 7.28 2.10 -11.42
N ALA A 75 7.03 0.82 -11.16
CA ALA A 75 6.54 0.35 -9.86
C ALA A 75 7.52 0.69 -8.72
N ALA A 76 8.83 0.55 -8.93
CA ALA A 76 9.85 0.91 -7.94
C ALA A 76 9.86 2.41 -7.65
N TYR A 77 9.76 3.25 -8.68
CA TYR A 77 9.71 4.70 -8.53
C TYR A 77 8.45 5.17 -7.78
N LEU A 78 7.28 4.62 -8.13
CA LEU A 78 6.02 4.90 -7.46
C LEU A 78 6.08 4.50 -5.98
N ARG A 79 6.63 3.32 -5.65
CA ARG A 79 6.82 2.89 -4.25
C ARG A 79 7.74 3.83 -3.48
N THR A 80 8.86 4.22 -4.07
CA THR A 80 9.79 5.18 -3.43
C THR A 80 9.10 6.50 -3.14
N THR A 81 8.29 7.00 -4.07
CA THR A 81 7.51 8.23 -3.90
C THR A 81 6.48 8.06 -2.78
N ALA A 82 5.70 6.99 -2.79
CA ALA A 82 4.72 6.66 -1.75
C ALA A 82 5.36 6.52 -0.36
N HIS A 83 6.50 5.84 -0.27
CA HIS A 83 7.29 5.71 0.95
C HIS A 83 7.70 7.09 1.51
N ASN A 84 8.23 7.97 0.67
CA ASN A 84 8.65 9.31 1.09
C ASN A 84 7.49 10.17 1.59
N LEU A 85 6.33 10.06 0.95
CA LEU A 85 5.09 10.72 1.39
C LEU A 85 4.63 10.16 2.74
N TYR A 86 4.60 8.84 2.91
CA TYR A 86 4.29 8.18 4.18
C TYR A 86 5.23 8.65 5.31
N MET A 87 6.54 8.64 5.09
CA MET A 87 7.51 9.10 6.07
C MET A 87 7.32 10.58 6.44
N THR A 88 6.88 11.41 5.50
CA THR A 88 6.57 12.81 5.75
C THR A 88 5.35 12.95 6.67
N VAL A 89 4.29 12.18 6.42
CA VAL A 89 3.09 12.15 7.28
C VAL A 89 3.44 11.67 8.69
N GLN A 90 4.22 10.59 8.82
CA GLN A 90 4.61 10.06 10.12
C GLN A 90 5.43 11.07 10.94
N ARG A 91 6.38 11.75 10.29
CA ARG A 91 7.16 12.82 10.94
C ARG A 91 6.30 13.97 11.43
N ARG A 92 5.33 14.42 10.61
CA ARG A 92 4.38 15.48 11.00
C ARG A 92 3.49 15.07 12.15
N ALA A 93 3.11 13.79 12.22
CA ALA A 93 2.34 13.22 13.33
C ALA A 93 3.17 12.98 14.60
N GLY A 94 4.46 13.32 14.62
CA GLY A 94 5.36 13.09 15.77
C GLY A 94 5.62 11.60 16.05
N ARG A 95 5.32 10.71 15.11
CA ARG A 95 5.54 9.26 15.26
C ARG A 95 6.99 8.92 14.88
N VAL A 96 7.72 8.32 15.80
CA VAL A 96 9.01 7.73 15.50
C VAL A 96 8.76 6.38 14.82
N VAL A 97 8.93 6.33 13.50
CA VAL A 97 8.93 5.07 12.77
C VAL A 97 10.35 4.55 12.76
N ALA A 98 10.57 3.38 13.35
CA ALA A 98 11.87 2.74 13.29
C ALA A 98 12.20 2.39 11.83
N MET A 99 13.23 3.00 11.26
CA MET A 99 13.65 2.81 9.87
C MET A 99 13.91 1.33 9.55
N GLU A 100 14.48 0.58 10.48
CA GLU A 100 14.72 -0.85 10.33
C GLU A 100 13.46 -1.66 10.07
N ASN A 101 12.33 -1.29 10.70
CA ASN A 101 11.04 -1.94 10.46
C ASN A 101 10.48 -1.63 9.06
N VAL A 102 10.67 -0.41 8.57
CA VAL A 102 10.22 0.01 7.25
C VAL A 102 11.01 -0.69 6.16
N GLU A 103 12.34 -0.73 6.29
CA GLU A 103 13.20 -1.44 5.35
C GLU A 103 12.92 -2.95 5.32
N ALA A 104 12.61 -3.57 6.47
CA ALA A 104 12.22 -4.97 6.53
C ALA A 104 10.89 -5.23 5.82
N LEU A 105 9.91 -4.32 5.98
CA LEU A 105 8.63 -4.39 5.30
C LEU A 105 8.79 -4.16 3.79
N ASP A 106 9.65 -3.24 3.39
CA ASP A 106 9.94 -2.97 1.99
C ASP A 106 10.57 -4.20 1.30
N ARG A 107 11.56 -4.83 1.94
CA ARG A 107 12.15 -6.10 1.44
C ARG A 107 11.09 -7.20 1.34
N THR A 108 10.24 -7.33 2.34
CA THR A 108 9.15 -8.32 2.33
C THR A 108 8.20 -8.06 1.17
N TRP A 109 7.80 -6.81 0.97
CA TRP A 109 6.93 -6.43 -0.14
C TRP A 109 7.59 -6.73 -1.49
N MET A 110 8.87 -6.39 -1.68
CA MET A 110 9.60 -6.66 -2.92
C MET A 110 9.63 -8.15 -3.26
N ASN A 111 9.79 -9.00 -2.25
CA ASN A 111 9.80 -10.45 -2.45
C ASN A 111 8.41 -11.01 -2.82
N TRP A 112 7.33 -10.37 -2.35
CA TRP A 112 5.96 -10.88 -2.53
C TRP A 112 5.19 -10.22 -3.67
N ALA A 113 5.47 -8.95 -3.94
CA ALA A 113 4.73 -8.19 -4.96
C ALA A 113 5.12 -8.54 -6.39
N GLY A 114 6.30 -9.14 -6.60
CA GLY A 114 6.77 -9.48 -7.95
C GLY A 114 6.70 -8.30 -8.93
N ASN A 115 6.40 -8.61 -10.18
CA ASN A 115 6.22 -7.61 -11.25
C ASN A 115 4.74 -7.25 -11.50
N ASP A 116 3.82 -7.87 -10.79
CA ASP A 116 2.36 -7.77 -10.97
C ASP A 116 1.65 -6.99 -9.85
N ASN A 117 2.39 -6.12 -9.13
CA ASN A 117 1.86 -5.34 -8.01
C ASN A 117 1.29 -6.17 -6.85
N GLY A 118 1.67 -7.44 -6.75
CA GLY A 118 1.23 -8.36 -5.71
C GLY A 118 -0.10 -9.05 -6.03
N ASP A 119 -0.56 -9.07 -7.27
CA ASP A 119 -1.78 -9.78 -7.64
C ASP A 119 -1.64 -11.29 -7.45
N ALA A 120 -0.54 -11.90 -7.90
CA ALA A 120 -0.26 -13.30 -7.67
C ALA A 120 -0.18 -13.64 -6.16
N ALA A 121 0.40 -12.77 -5.35
CA ALA A 121 0.47 -12.96 -3.90
C ALA A 121 -0.92 -12.91 -3.24
N LEU A 122 -1.82 -12.04 -3.71
CA LEU A 122 -3.19 -11.98 -3.23
C LEU A 122 -4.00 -13.21 -3.62
N ASP A 123 -3.84 -13.68 -4.85
CA ASP A 123 -4.54 -14.90 -5.31
C ASP A 123 -4.03 -16.11 -4.54
N ALA A 124 -2.71 -16.24 -4.37
CA ALA A 124 -2.13 -17.26 -3.52
C ALA A 124 -2.66 -17.19 -2.07
N LEU A 125 -2.78 -15.98 -1.49
CA LEU A 125 -3.35 -15.78 -0.15
C LEU A 125 -4.80 -16.25 -0.08
N ARG A 126 -5.65 -15.87 -1.05
CA ARG A 126 -7.06 -16.28 -1.10
C ARG A 126 -7.20 -17.80 -1.12
N ASP A 127 -6.44 -18.45 -1.97
CA ASP A 127 -6.42 -19.90 -2.09
C ASP A 127 -5.92 -20.58 -0.82
N CYS A 128 -4.84 -20.06 -0.22
CA CYS A 128 -4.26 -20.61 1.01
C CYS A 128 -5.18 -20.40 2.22
N LEU A 129 -5.95 -19.31 2.27
CA LEU A 129 -6.98 -19.09 3.30
C LEU A 129 -8.07 -20.15 3.25
N GLN A 130 -8.44 -20.63 2.06
CA GLN A 130 -9.42 -21.71 1.90
C GLN A 130 -8.91 -23.06 2.41
N GLN A 131 -7.60 -23.27 2.47
CA GLN A 131 -6.98 -24.48 2.97
C GLN A 131 -6.83 -24.51 4.49
N LEU A 132 -7.07 -23.41 5.18
CA LEU A 132 -7.11 -23.38 6.64
C LEU A 132 -8.37 -24.07 7.14
N THR A 133 -8.27 -24.63 8.36
CA THR A 133 -9.48 -25.05 9.08
C THR A 133 -10.39 -23.83 9.30
N GLU A 134 -11.71 -24.05 9.28
CA GLU A 134 -12.69 -22.97 9.52
C GLU A 134 -12.38 -22.19 10.79
N ARG A 135 -12.02 -22.90 11.86
CA ARG A 135 -11.67 -22.31 13.16
C ARG A 135 -10.43 -21.42 13.08
N ALA A 136 -9.41 -21.82 12.32
CA ALA A 136 -8.19 -21.02 12.14
C ALA A 136 -8.46 -19.78 11.28
N ARG A 137 -9.24 -19.93 10.21
CA ARG A 137 -9.67 -18.83 9.36
C ARG A 137 -10.48 -17.80 10.13
N LEU A 138 -11.49 -18.26 10.89
CA LEU A 138 -12.32 -17.39 11.72
C LEU A 138 -11.48 -16.61 12.75
N ALA A 139 -10.50 -17.26 13.39
CA ALA A 139 -9.60 -16.57 14.33
C ALA A 139 -8.80 -15.45 13.66
N LEU A 140 -8.32 -15.66 12.43
CA LEU A 140 -7.60 -14.65 11.68
C LEU A 140 -8.54 -13.52 11.22
N GLU A 141 -9.74 -13.84 10.75
CA GLU A 141 -10.74 -12.84 10.37
C GLU A 141 -11.12 -11.93 11.53
N MET A 142 -11.44 -12.51 12.69
CA MET A 142 -11.75 -11.75 13.90
C MET A 142 -10.57 -10.83 14.30
N ARG A 143 -9.34 -11.30 14.15
CA ARG A 143 -8.15 -10.51 14.53
C ARG A 143 -7.84 -9.39 13.55
N PHE A 144 -7.85 -9.67 12.25
CA PHE A 144 -7.32 -8.76 11.22
C PHE A 144 -8.40 -7.94 10.52
N ARG A 145 -9.59 -8.48 10.32
CA ARG A 145 -10.71 -7.75 9.75
C ARG A 145 -11.50 -6.98 10.82
N ASP A 146 -11.82 -7.65 11.92
CA ASP A 146 -12.71 -7.11 12.95
C ASP A 146 -11.92 -6.47 14.12
N SER A 147 -10.57 -6.51 14.10
CA SER A 147 -9.66 -5.95 15.10
C SER A 147 -9.89 -6.43 16.53
N ARG A 148 -10.49 -7.62 16.72
CA ARG A 148 -10.81 -8.14 18.05
C ARG A 148 -9.57 -8.50 18.86
N PRO A 149 -9.59 -8.27 20.18
CA PRO A 149 -8.53 -8.71 21.07
C PRO A 149 -8.52 -10.24 21.21
N ARG A 150 -7.39 -10.80 21.61
CA ARG A 150 -7.20 -12.28 21.72
C ARG A 150 -8.16 -12.93 22.70
N GLU A 151 -8.48 -12.23 23.77
CA GLU A 151 -9.42 -12.67 24.79
C GLU A 151 -10.81 -12.94 24.20
N GLU A 152 -11.35 -12.00 23.44
CA GLU A 152 -12.64 -12.16 22.75
C GLU A 152 -12.61 -13.28 21.70
N ILE A 153 -11.50 -13.42 20.98
CA ILE A 153 -11.30 -14.52 20.02
C ILE A 153 -11.30 -15.86 20.77
N GLY A 154 -10.63 -15.92 21.92
CA GLY A 154 -10.61 -17.10 22.79
C GLY A 154 -12.02 -17.47 23.25
N ALA A 155 -12.77 -16.51 23.77
CA ALA A 155 -14.15 -16.70 24.21
C ALA A 155 -15.06 -17.18 23.06
N ALA A 156 -15.01 -16.52 21.90
CA ALA A 156 -15.82 -16.87 20.72
C ALA A 156 -15.52 -18.29 20.19
N LEU A 157 -14.28 -18.73 20.30
CA LEU A 157 -13.83 -20.04 19.83
C LEU A 157 -13.84 -21.10 20.95
N ASN A 158 -14.29 -20.77 22.15
CA ASN A 158 -14.29 -21.65 23.31
C ASN A 158 -12.89 -22.25 23.61
N ILE A 159 -11.87 -21.38 23.64
CA ILE A 159 -10.47 -21.67 24.00
C ILE A 159 -9.91 -20.54 24.88
N THR A 160 -8.78 -20.80 25.52
CA THR A 160 -8.07 -19.77 26.29
C THR A 160 -7.48 -18.71 25.37
N GLU A 161 -7.20 -17.52 25.88
CA GLU A 161 -6.45 -16.47 25.15
C GLU A 161 -5.11 -17.01 24.59
N HIS A 162 -4.40 -17.81 25.40
CA HIS A 162 -3.16 -18.46 24.96
C HIS A 162 -3.42 -19.46 23.81
N GLY A 163 -4.52 -20.20 23.88
CA GLY A 163 -4.98 -21.08 22.80
C GLY A 163 -5.27 -20.32 21.51
N ALA A 164 -5.93 -19.16 21.60
CA ALA A 164 -6.20 -18.30 20.45
C ALA A 164 -4.88 -17.75 19.84
N LYS A 165 -3.93 -17.31 20.68
CA LYS A 165 -2.60 -16.88 20.22
C LYS A 165 -1.90 -18.00 19.44
N ASN A 166 -1.85 -19.21 19.99
CA ASN A 166 -1.19 -20.37 19.36
C ASN A 166 -1.88 -20.80 18.07
N LEU A 167 -3.22 -20.79 18.04
CA LEU A 167 -4.00 -21.10 16.85
C LEU A 167 -3.67 -20.14 15.70
N MET A 168 -3.73 -18.82 15.97
CA MET A 168 -3.39 -17.80 14.98
C MET A 168 -1.93 -17.85 14.54
N GLN A 169 -1.01 -18.16 15.44
CA GLN A 169 0.41 -18.29 15.09
C GLN A 169 0.63 -19.45 14.13
N ARG A 170 0.05 -20.63 14.39
CA ARG A 170 0.11 -21.79 13.48
C ARG A 170 -0.55 -21.50 12.15
N ALA A 171 -1.74 -20.86 12.17
CA ALA A 171 -2.44 -20.47 10.95
C ALA A 171 -1.60 -19.51 10.07
N LYS A 172 -0.97 -18.51 10.67
CA LYS A 172 -0.06 -17.60 9.95
C LYS A 172 1.14 -18.32 9.34
N GLN A 173 1.72 -19.27 10.08
CA GLN A 173 2.85 -20.06 9.58
C GLN A 173 2.42 -20.96 8.41
N GLN A 174 1.26 -21.61 8.52
CA GLN A 174 0.69 -22.42 7.44
C GLN A 174 0.41 -21.57 6.19
N LEU A 175 -0.21 -20.39 6.35
CA LEU A 175 -0.42 -19.45 5.24
C LEU A 175 0.90 -19.06 4.58
N ARG A 176 1.89 -18.68 5.39
CA ARG A 176 3.20 -18.29 4.87
C ARG A 176 3.82 -19.39 4.01
N SER A 177 3.92 -20.60 4.54
CA SER A 177 4.48 -21.73 3.80
C SER A 177 3.69 -22.08 2.54
N CYS A 178 2.34 -21.98 2.60
CA CYS A 178 1.49 -22.22 1.45
C CYS A 178 1.71 -21.17 0.36
N ILE A 179 1.79 -19.87 0.71
CA ILE A 179 1.99 -18.78 -0.24
C ILE A 179 3.39 -18.84 -0.84
N GLU A 180 4.42 -19.05 -0.02
CA GLU A 180 5.81 -19.22 -0.48
C GLU A 180 5.91 -20.38 -1.48
N GLY A 181 5.21 -21.51 -1.24
CA GLY A 181 5.18 -22.64 -2.16
C GLY A 181 4.39 -22.38 -3.47
N LYS A 182 3.55 -21.37 -3.53
CA LYS A 182 2.82 -20.98 -4.76
C LYS A 182 3.55 -19.93 -5.59
N LEU A 183 4.38 -19.12 -4.94
CA LEU A 183 5.11 -18.02 -5.58
C LEU A 183 6.55 -18.39 -5.97
N GLY A 184 7.10 -19.44 -5.40
CA GLY A 184 8.45 -19.95 -5.69
C GLY A 184 8.46 -21.07 -6.65
#